data_1ece0586de835c132f59713d84af4cdd
#
_entry.id   1ece0586de835c132f59713d84af4cdd
#
_cell.length_a   1.000
_cell.length_b   1.000
_cell.length_c   1.000
_cell.angle_alpha   90.00
_cell.angle_beta   90.00
_cell.angle_gamma   90.00
#
_symmetry.space_group_name_H-M   'P 1'
#
loop_
_entity.id
_entity.type
_entity.pdbx_description
1 polymer ?
#
loop_
_entity_poly.entity_id
_entity_poly.type
_entity_poly.pdbx_seq_one_letter_code
_entity_poly.pdbx_strand_id
1 'polypeptide(L)'
;ASVGDLIYIMSGVYNESVTVTTPYLTIRGEDRNRVILDREFMLENGIQIYDTNGVSVENLTVRNFSLNGVYWNGSLGYRGSYLTVHNNGDYGVYAFNSVDGIFDNIYASGHPDSGIYIGQCYPCNAVISNSLVEGNALGYSGTNAGGHLYIIDNIWRDNMAGVVPNTLDSELNPPGRETTIVGNIVLNNNNKDAPSNRFGLVAYGMGMV
;
A
#
# COMPACT_ATOMS: atom_id res chain seq x y z
N ALA A 1 -2.63 24.27 -3.07
CA ALA A 1 -3.90 23.74 -3.57
C ALA A 1 -4.99 23.99 -2.55
N SER A 2 -6.21 24.17 -3.01
CA SER A 2 -7.41 24.33 -2.19
C SER A 2 -8.13 22.99 -2.00
N VAL A 3 -9.02 22.93 -1.04
CA VAL A 3 -9.87 21.75 -0.79
C VAL A 3 -10.63 21.37 -2.07
N GLY A 4 -10.53 20.11 -2.47
CA GLY A 4 -11.19 19.58 -3.67
C GLY A 4 -10.46 19.78 -4.99
N ASP A 5 -9.29 20.40 -4.98
CA ASP A 5 -8.51 20.60 -6.20
C ASP A 5 -7.96 19.28 -6.76
N LEU A 6 -7.80 19.27 -8.08
CA LEU A 6 -7.01 18.27 -8.81
C LEU A 6 -5.62 18.84 -9.08
N ILE A 7 -4.60 18.15 -8.56
CA ILE A 7 -3.20 18.38 -8.92
C ILE A 7 -2.86 17.38 -10.03
N TYR A 8 -2.73 17.91 -11.25
CA TYR A 8 -2.39 17.08 -12.41
C TYR A 8 -0.88 17.18 -12.70
N ILE A 9 -0.21 16.02 -12.67
CA ILE A 9 1.24 15.94 -12.80
C ILE A 9 1.59 15.46 -14.21
N MET A 10 2.37 16.26 -14.93
CA MET A 10 2.85 15.94 -16.28
C MET A 10 3.94 14.86 -16.23
N SER A 11 4.19 14.20 -17.35
CA SER A 11 5.26 13.23 -17.50
C SER A 11 6.62 13.80 -17.11
N GLY A 12 7.38 13.10 -16.27
CA GLY A 12 8.68 13.52 -15.75
C GLY A 12 9.14 12.63 -14.59
N VAL A 13 10.41 12.79 -14.23
CA VAL A 13 10.99 12.20 -13.01
C VAL A 13 11.13 13.31 -11.99
N TYR A 14 10.51 13.13 -10.84
CA TYR A 14 10.41 14.10 -9.76
C TYR A 14 11.24 13.62 -8.56
N ASN A 15 12.28 14.36 -8.25
CA ASN A 15 13.20 14.05 -7.15
C ASN A 15 12.75 14.72 -5.86
N GLU A 16 11.54 14.46 -5.42
CA GLU A 16 10.94 15.09 -4.24
C GLU A 16 10.04 14.13 -3.45
N SER A 17 9.77 14.47 -2.21
CA SER A 17 8.74 13.87 -1.36
C SER A 17 7.60 14.86 -1.21
N VAL A 18 6.37 14.37 -1.16
CA VAL A 18 5.17 15.19 -1.07
C VAL A 18 4.45 14.95 0.25
N THR A 19 4.24 16.00 1.04
CA THR A 19 3.38 15.97 2.23
C THR A 19 2.06 16.65 1.92
N VAL A 20 0.96 15.93 2.10
CA VAL A 20 -0.39 16.42 1.82
C VAL A 20 -1.07 16.80 3.12
N THR A 21 -1.44 18.07 3.25
CA THR A 21 -2.12 18.65 4.42
C THR A 21 -3.47 19.29 4.08
N THR A 22 -3.84 19.29 2.81
CA THR A 22 -5.12 19.82 2.33
C THR A 22 -6.06 18.64 2.04
N PRO A 23 -7.25 18.60 2.66
CA PRO A 23 -8.18 17.50 2.46
C PRO A 23 -8.86 17.54 1.08
N TYR A 24 -9.37 16.38 0.68
CA TYR A 24 -10.13 16.15 -0.56
C TYR A 24 -9.36 16.50 -1.85
N LEU A 25 -8.03 16.46 -1.80
CA LEU A 25 -7.21 16.59 -3.01
C LEU A 25 -7.21 15.31 -3.83
N THR A 26 -7.17 15.48 -5.14
CA THR A 26 -6.78 14.41 -6.06
C THR A 26 -5.41 14.74 -6.65
N ILE A 27 -4.43 13.87 -6.45
CA ILE A 27 -3.11 13.94 -7.08
C ILE A 27 -3.08 12.89 -8.18
N ARG A 28 -3.03 13.32 -9.44
CA ARG A 28 -3.11 12.43 -10.59
C ARG A 28 -1.98 12.66 -11.57
N GLY A 29 -1.24 11.61 -11.88
CA GLY A 29 -0.26 11.62 -12.96
C GLY A 29 -0.92 11.52 -14.34
N GLU A 30 -0.28 12.11 -15.33
CA GLU A 30 -0.66 11.99 -16.75
C GLU A 30 -0.60 10.52 -17.22
N ASP A 31 0.44 9.80 -16.83
CA ASP A 31 0.69 8.41 -17.22
C ASP A 31 1.50 7.71 -16.10
N ARG A 32 0.98 6.58 -15.61
CA ARG A 32 1.61 5.85 -14.49
C ARG A 32 3.06 5.43 -14.77
N ASN A 33 3.43 5.24 -16.01
CA ASN A 33 4.78 4.81 -16.38
C ASN A 33 5.73 5.98 -16.67
N ARG A 34 5.22 7.19 -16.77
CA ARG A 34 6.00 8.39 -17.13
C ARG A 34 6.00 9.49 -16.08
N VAL A 35 5.08 9.43 -15.11
CA VAL A 35 5.11 10.29 -13.92
C VAL A 35 5.74 9.49 -12.79
N ILE A 36 6.98 9.80 -12.44
CA ILE A 36 7.77 8.99 -11.54
C ILE A 36 8.32 9.85 -10.41
N LEU A 37 7.96 9.53 -9.15
CA LEU A 37 8.63 10.04 -7.97
C LEU A 37 9.75 9.07 -7.60
N ASP A 38 11.00 9.55 -7.56
CA ASP A 38 12.19 8.74 -7.29
C ASP A 38 13.22 9.52 -6.48
N ARG A 39 13.69 8.98 -5.36
CA ARG A 39 14.64 9.68 -4.50
C ARG A 39 15.89 8.89 -4.16
N GLU A 40 16.17 7.81 -4.87
CA GLU A 40 17.40 7.03 -4.66
C GLU A 40 17.66 6.72 -3.18
N PHE A 41 16.58 6.43 -2.42
CA PHE A 41 16.56 6.16 -0.96
C PHE A 41 17.03 7.34 -0.06
N MET A 42 17.04 8.57 -0.58
CA MET A 42 17.46 9.75 0.18
C MET A 42 16.35 10.38 1.05
N LEU A 43 15.08 10.02 0.81
CA LEU A 43 13.92 10.48 1.59
C LEU A 43 13.07 9.29 2.04
N GLU A 44 12.35 9.47 3.14
CA GLU A 44 11.61 8.38 3.78
C GLU A 44 10.37 7.96 3.00
N ASN A 45 9.50 8.90 2.66
CA ASN A 45 8.21 8.59 2.04
C ASN A 45 8.06 9.35 0.71
N GLY A 46 7.46 8.70 -0.29
CA GLY A 46 7.18 9.34 -1.56
C GLY A 46 6.06 10.36 -1.43
N ILE A 47 4.86 9.91 -1.10
CA ILE A 47 3.71 10.77 -0.81
C ILE A 47 3.17 10.37 0.56
N GLN A 48 3.06 11.34 1.48
CA GLN A 48 2.54 11.09 2.81
C GLN A 48 1.34 11.99 3.13
N ILE A 49 0.31 11.37 3.68
CA ILE A 49 -0.96 11.97 4.03
C ILE A 49 -1.21 11.68 5.52
N TYR A 50 -1.12 12.69 6.36
CA TYR A 50 -1.35 12.57 7.80
C TYR A 50 -2.60 13.33 8.22
N ASP A 51 -3.48 12.68 8.99
CA ASP A 51 -4.69 13.28 9.55
C ASP A 51 -5.48 14.14 8.54
N THR A 52 -5.44 13.70 7.28
CA THR A 52 -6.00 14.44 6.15
C THR A 52 -6.97 13.54 5.38
N ASN A 53 -8.22 13.98 5.27
CA ASN A 53 -9.33 13.19 4.74
C ASN A 53 -9.53 13.34 3.24
N GLY A 54 -10.06 12.30 2.59
CA GLY A 54 -10.55 12.33 1.23
C GLY A 54 -9.47 12.47 0.15
N VAL A 55 -8.22 12.13 0.45
CA VAL A 55 -7.12 12.30 -0.50
C VAL A 55 -7.00 11.09 -1.41
N SER A 56 -7.01 11.35 -2.73
CA SER A 56 -6.75 10.36 -3.78
C SER A 56 -5.38 10.56 -4.42
N VAL A 57 -4.63 9.46 -4.61
CA VAL A 57 -3.37 9.44 -5.36
C VAL A 57 -3.52 8.44 -6.50
N GLU A 58 -3.33 8.90 -7.72
CA GLU A 58 -3.70 8.14 -8.90
C GLU A 58 -2.68 8.24 -10.04
N ASN A 59 -2.53 7.13 -10.79
CA ASN A 59 -1.90 7.08 -12.11
C ASN A 59 -0.46 7.60 -12.16
N LEU A 60 0.38 7.16 -11.21
CA LEU A 60 1.81 7.52 -11.14
C LEU A 60 2.66 6.39 -10.54
N THR A 61 3.97 6.51 -10.67
CA THR A 61 4.96 5.61 -10.08
C THR A 61 5.65 6.28 -8.90
N VAL A 62 5.83 5.52 -7.79
CA VAL A 62 6.62 5.94 -6.62
C VAL A 62 7.63 4.85 -6.27
N ARG A 63 8.91 5.21 -6.25
CA ARG A 63 9.97 4.22 -6.04
C ARG A 63 11.20 4.78 -5.34
N ASN A 64 12.01 3.86 -4.78
CA ASN A 64 13.31 4.15 -4.20
C ASN A 64 13.24 5.20 -3.07
N PHE A 65 12.24 5.09 -2.20
CA PHE A 65 12.16 5.79 -0.92
C PHE A 65 12.65 4.86 0.20
N SER A 66 13.24 5.41 1.25
CA SER A 66 13.84 4.60 2.32
C SER A 66 12.83 3.97 3.28
N LEU A 67 11.57 4.40 3.23
CA LEU A 67 10.44 3.78 3.92
C LEU A 67 9.30 3.50 2.92
N ASN A 68 8.29 4.35 2.83
CA ASN A 68 7.04 4.03 2.13
C ASN A 68 6.93 4.71 0.76
N GLY A 69 6.27 4.03 -0.18
CA GLY A 69 5.87 4.65 -1.43
C GLY A 69 4.78 5.70 -1.20
N VAL A 70 3.56 5.29 -0.95
CA VAL A 70 2.43 6.18 -0.63
C VAL A 70 1.81 5.79 0.71
N TYR A 71 1.65 6.77 1.60
CA TYR A 71 1.33 6.54 2.99
C TYR A 71 0.16 7.40 3.47
N TRP A 72 -0.92 6.76 3.93
CA TRP A 72 -2.03 7.39 4.64
C TRP A 72 -2.01 6.98 6.10
N ASN A 73 -2.17 7.94 7.01
CA ASN A 73 -2.27 7.70 8.43
C ASN A 73 -3.33 8.62 9.05
N GLY A 74 -4.27 8.04 9.79
CA GLY A 74 -5.34 8.79 10.43
C GLY A 74 -6.34 9.42 9.46
N SER A 75 -6.52 8.84 8.28
CA SER A 75 -7.36 9.39 7.21
C SER A 75 -8.74 8.75 7.17
N LEU A 76 -9.76 9.56 6.96
CA LEU A 76 -11.12 9.14 6.63
C LEU A 76 -11.35 9.36 5.12
N GLY A 77 -11.61 8.28 4.40
CA GLY A 77 -11.74 8.32 2.96
C GLY A 77 -10.38 8.47 2.27
N TYR A 78 -9.79 7.39 1.77
CA TYR A 78 -8.53 7.43 1.05
C TYR A 78 -8.60 6.58 -0.22
N ARG A 79 -7.81 6.96 -1.22
CA ARG A 79 -7.74 6.19 -2.46
C ARG A 79 -6.34 6.15 -3.04
N GLY A 80 -5.85 4.95 -3.33
CA GLY A 80 -4.71 4.70 -4.21
C GLY A 80 -5.19 3.92 -5.43
N SER A 81 -5.00 4.47 -6.63
CA SER A 81 -5.56 3.86 -7.84
C SER A 81 -4.59 3.96 -9.01
N TYR A 82 -4.45 2.89 -9.78
CA TYR A 82 -3.51 2.84 -10.91
C TYR A 82 -2.08 3.28 -10.53
N LEU A 83 -1.61 2.85 -9.35
CA LEU A 83 -0.25 3.14 -8.89
C LEU A 83 0.71 2.02 -9.29
N THR A 84 1.93 2.40 -9.61
CA THR A 84 3.09 1.52 -9.63
C THR A 84 3.99 1.91 -8.46
N VAL A 85 4.16 1.02 -7.50
CA VAL A 85 5.05 1.23 -6.34
C VAL A 85 6.09 0.12 -6.31
N HIS A 86 7.37 0.48 -6.30
CA HIS A 86 8.38 -0.56 -6.26
C HIS A 86 9.70 -0.11 -5.62
N ASN A 87 10.38 -1.07 -5.01
CA ASN A 87 11.68 -0.87 -4.37
C ASN A 87 11.67 0.25 -3.31
N ASN A 88 10.61 0.40 -2.53
CA ASN A 88 10.64 1.26 -1.35
C ASN A 88 11.12 0.44 -0.15
N GLY A 89 11.72 1.09 0.83
CA GLY A 89 12.45 0.43 1.91
C GLY A 89 11.59 -0.21 3.00
N ASP A 90 10.27 -0.07 2.92
CA ASP A 90 9.32 -0.70 3.84
C ASP A 90 8.04 -1.14 3.12
N TYR A 91 7.09 -0.24 2.88
CA TYR A 91 5.80 -0.53 2.25
C TYR A 91 5.65 0.10 0.86
N GLY A 92 4.88 -0.56 0.01
CA GLY A 92 4.46 0.02 -1.28
C GLY A 92 3.36 1.07 -1.08
N VAL A 93 2.11 0.64 -0.84
CA VAL A 93 1.01 1.49 -0.39
C VAL A 93 0.61 1.09 1.03
N TYR A 94 0.44 2.08 1.88
CA TYR A 94 0.28 1.87 3.32
C TYR A 94 -0.84 2.73 3.89
N ALA A 95 -1.91 2.12 4.39
CA ALA A 95 -2.98 2.79 5.11
C ALA A 95 -3.02 2.29 6.56
N PHE A 96 -2.68 3.17 7.48
CA PHE A 96 -2.56 2.89 8.90
C PHE A 96 -3.55 3.74 9.69
N ASN A 97 -4.30 3.13 10.60
CA ASN A 97 -5.31 3.85 11.38
C ASN A 97 -6.22 4.72 10.50
N SER A 98 -6.58 4.20 9.33
CA SER A 98 -7.36 4.89 8.30
C SER A 98 -8.56 4.02 7.89
N VAL A 99 -9.68 4.66 7.55
CA VAL A 99 -10.93 3.97 7.21
C VAL A 99 -11.57 4.53 5.93
N ASP A 100 -12.56 3.80 5.40
CA ASP A 100 -13.29 4.16 4.18
C ASP A 100 -12.35 4.29 2.96
N GLY A 101 -11.59 3.23 2.68
CA GLY A 101 -10.50 3.25 1.72
C GLY A 101 -10.64 2.36 0.51
N ILE A 102 -9.95 2.74 -0.57
CA ILE A 102 -9.88 1.94 -1.80
C ILE A 102 -8.42 1.89 -2.30
N PHE A 103 -7.91 0.67 -2.49
CA PHE A 103 -6.73 0.40 -3.28
C PHE A 103 -7.12 -0.44 -4.49
N ASP A 104 -7.01 0.11 -5.68
CA ASP A 104 -7.37 -0.58 -6.90
C ASP A 104 -6.34 -0.41 -8.02
N ASN A 105 -6.15 -1.47 -8.82
CA ASN A 105 -5.22 -1.45 -9.95
C ASN A 105 -3.77 -1.09 -9.58
N ILE A 106 -3.31 -1.56 -8.42
CA ILE A 106 -1.95 -1.36 -7.92
C ILE A 106 -1.03 -2.40 -8.51
N TYR A 107 0.16 -1.98 -8.93
CA TYR A 107 1.31 -2.84 -9.09
C TYR A 107 2.31 -2.54 -7.97
N ALA A 108 2.63 -3.54 -7.14
CA ALA A 108 3.57 -3.38 -6.03
C ALA A 108 4.62 -4.48 -6.03
N SER A 109 5.92 -4.09 -5.99
CA SER A 109 7.02 -5.07 -5.98
C SER A 109 8.28 -4.59 -5.27
N GLY A 110 9.05 -5.54 -4.73
CA GLY A 110 10.38 -5.27 -4.19
C GLY A 110 10.37 -4.55 -2.84
N HIS A 111 9.34 -4.74 -2.00
CA HIS A 111 9.25 -4.13 -0.68
C HIS A 111 9.70 -5.11 0.41
N PRO A 112 10.57 -4.66 1.35
CA PRO A 112 11.07 -5.52 2.44
C PRO A 112 10.05 -5.79 3.55
N ASP A 113 8.91 -5.11 3.55
CA ASP A 113 7.72 -5.48 4.31
C ASP A 113 6.59 -5.80 3.31
N SER A 114 5.55 -5.02 3.18
CA SER A 114 4.41 -5.38 2.35
C SER A 114 4.26 -4.54 1.09
N GLY A 115 3.85 -5.19 -0.01
CA GLY A 115 3.41 -4.46 -1.20
C GLY A 115 2.19 -3.58 -0.92
N ILE A 116 1.19 -4.13 -0.22
CA ILE A 116 -0.02 -3.41 0.21
C ILE A 116 -0.29 -3.69 1.69
N TYR A 117 -0.57 -2.62 2.45
CA TYR A 117 -0.96 -2.70 3.86
C TYR A 117 -2.22 -1.89 4.14
N ILE A 118 -3.17 -2.49 4.87
CA ILE A 118 -4.27 -1.81 5.56
C ILE A 118 -4.34 -2.38 6.96
N GLY A 119 -4.12 -1.55 7.98
CA GLY A 119 -4.09 -2.02 9.36
C GLY A 119 -4.56 -1.01 10.39
N GLN A 120 -4.75 -1.51 11.63
CA GLN A 120 -5.27 -0.77 12.78
C GLN A 120 -6.62 -0.08 12.52
N CYS A 121 -7.53 -0.77 11.87
CA CYS A 121 -8.88 -0.26 11.60
C CYS A 121 -9.96 -1.31 11.89
N TYR A 122 -11.01 -0.87 12.60
CA TYR A 122 -12.22 -1.67 12.80
C TYR A 122 -13.42 -0.77 13.12
N PRO A 123 -14.44 -0.70 12.21
CA PRO A 123 -14.43 -1.27 10.85
C PRO A 123 -13.46 -0.52 9.93
N CYS A 124 -12.81 -1.24 9.01
CA CYS A 124 -11.95 -0.63 8.01
C CYS A 124 -12.76 0.00 6.87
N ASN A 125 -13.89 -0.61 6.48
CA ASN A 125 -14.70 -0.20 5.32
C ASN A 125 -13.82 0.00 4.08
N ALA A 126 -13.00 -0.98 3.74
CA ALA A 126 -11.97 -0.81 2.71
C ALA A 126 -11.99 -1.95 1.69
N VAL A 127 -11.49 -1.64 0.50
CA VAL A 127 -11.37 -2.61 -0.60
C VAL A 127 -9.97 -2.58 -1.19
N ILE A 128 -9.40 -3.76 -1.40
CA ILE A 128 -8.20 -3.96 -2.24
C ILE A 128 -8.64 -4.82 -3.43
N SER A 129 -8.49 -4.31 -4.66
CA SER A 129 -8.96 -5.04 -5.84
C SER A 129 -8.10 -4.86 -7.08
N ASN A 130 -8.19 -5.83 -8.01
CA ASN A 130 -7.61 -5.77 -9.35
C ASN A 130 -6.09 -5.43 -9.37
N SER A 131 -5.37 -5.88 -8.36
CA SER A 131 -3.97 -5.52 -8.14
C SER A 131 -3.04 -6.72 -8.38
N LEU A 132 -1.81 -6.43 -8.84
CA LEU A 132 -0.73 -7.39 -8.96
C LEU A 132 0.37 -7.04 -7.95
N VAL A 133 0.65 -7.96 -7.05
CA VAL A 133 1.61 -7.76 -5.96
C VAL A 133 2.59 -8.92 -5.93
N GLU A 134 3.85 -8.65 -6.26
CA GLU A 134 4.85 -9.68 -6.48
C GLU A 134 6.25 -9.31 -5.98
N GLY A 135 7.04 -10.29 -5.56
CA GLY A 135 8.44 -10.07 -5.20
C GLY A 135 8.66 -9.23 -3.94
N ASN A 136 7.71 -9.18 -3.02
CA ASN A 136 7.83 -8.50 -1.73
C ASN A 136 8.09 -9.51 -0.60
N ALA A 137 8.46 -9.06 0.60
CA ALA A 137 8.44 -9.93 1.76
C ALA A 137 7.01 -10.43 2.01
N LEU A 138 6.05 -9.53 2.10
CA LEU A 138 4.63 -9.85 2.20
C LEU A 138 3.89 -9.23 1.02
N GLY A 139 2.99 -9.96 0.40
CA GLY A 139 2.13 -9.38 -0.63
C GLY A 139 1.17 -8.38 0.02
N TYR A 140 0.26 -8.85 0.85
CA TYR A 140 -0.58 -8.07 1.75
C TYR A 140 -0.21 -8.36 3.20
N SER A 141 -0.19 -7.32 4.01
CA SER A 141 -0.18 -7.42 5.46
C SER A 141 -1.24 -6.48 6.05
N GLY A 142 -1.85 -6.89 7.15
CA GLY A 142 -2.90 -6.09 7.78
C GLY A 142 -3.02 -6.45 9.26
N THR A 143 -2.35 -5.68 10.13
CA THR A 143 -2.40 -5.88 11.57
C THR A 143 -3.67 -5.31 12.15
N ASN A 144 -4.41 -6.12 12.94
CA ASN A 144 -5.63 -5.70 13.63
C ASN A 144 -6.62 -4.96 12.71
N ALA A 145 -6.80 -5.50 11.51
CA ALA A 145 -7.70 -4.96 10.50
C ALA A 145 -8.94 -5.85 10.34
N GLY A 146 -10.05 -5.24 9.94
CA GLY A 146 -11.27 -5.98 9.62
C GLY A 146 -12.54 -5.14 9.65
N GLY A 147 -13.68 -5.81 9.62
CA GLY A 147 -14.97 -5.14 9.50
C GLY A 147 -15.16 -4.45 8.15
N HIS A 148 -15.86 -5.11 7.22
CA HIS A 148 -16.03 -4.63 5.84
C HIS A 148 -14.69 -4.38 5.11
N LEU A 149 -13.69 -5.22 5.39
CA LEU A 149 -12.43 -5.25 4.62
C LEU A 149 -12.53 -6.35 3.55
N TYR A 150 -12.42 -5.95 2.30
CA TYR A 150 -12.56 -6.81 1.14
C TYR A 150 -11.27 -6.84 0.34
N ILE A 151 -10.70 -8.05 0.16
CA ILE A 151 -9.52 -8.30 -0.68
C ILE A 151 -9.99 -9.19 -1.82
N ILE A 152 -10.23 -8.60 -3.00
CA ILE A 152 -10.95 -9.26 -4.07
C ILE A 152 -10.25 -9.13 -5.44
N ASP A 153 -10.23 -10.23 -6.19
CA ASP A 153 -9.77 -10.27 -7.59
C ASP A 153 -8.32 -9.73 -7.79
N ASN A 154 -7.42 -10.03 -6.85
CA ASN A 154 -6.01 -9.67 -6.94
C ASN A 154 -5.14 -10.87 -7.30
N ILE A 155 -3.90 -10.59 -7.72
CA ILE A 155 -2.84 -11.58 -7.93
C ILE A 155 -1.72 -11.31 -6.93
N TRP A 156 -1.49 -12.27 -6.03
CA TRP A 156 -0.42 -12.28 -5.02
C TRP A 156 0.55 -13.39 -5.38
N ARG A 157 1.69 -13.07 -5.96
CA ARG A 157 2.62 -14.11 -6.41
C ARG A 157 4.08 -13.77 -6.15
N ASP A 158 4.88 -14.82 -6.08
CA ASP A 158 6.34 -14.71 -6.00
C ASP A 158 6.85 -13.81 -4.84
N ASN A 159 6.00 -13.55 -3.83
CA ASN A 159 6.40 -12.93 -2.58
C ASN A 159 7.03 -13.97 -1.64
N MET A 160 7.64 -13.55 -0.55
CA MET A 160 8.04 -14.48 0.50
C MET A 160 6.80 -15.10 1.19
N ALA A 161 5.78 -14.27 1.48
CA ALA A 161 4.45 -14.71 1.87
C ALA A 161 3.37 -13.89 1.13
N GLY A 162 2.25 -14.52 0.76
CA GLY A 162 1.26 -13.91 -0.12
C GLY A 162 0.33 -12.94 0.60
N VAL A 163 -0.63 -13.45 1.37
CA VAL A 163 -1.68 -12.68 2.06
C VAL A 163 -1.61 -12.99 3.54
N VAL A 164 -1.27 -12.00 4.37
CA VAL A 164 -0.93 -12.18 5.78
C VAL A 164 -1.72 -11.19 6.67
N PRO A 165 -3.03 -11.39 6.87
CA PRO A 165 -3.73 -10.72 7.95
C PRO A 165 -3.18 -11.22 9.29
N ASN A 166 -2.94 -10.32 10.23
CA ASN A 166 -2.32 -10.69 11.50
C ASN A 166 -2.91 -9.95 12.70
N THR A 167 -2.54 -10.38 13.89
CA THR A 167 -2.93 -9.77 15.15
C THR A 167 -1.68 -9.45 15.97
N LEU A 168 -1.61 -8.23 16.48
CA LEU A 168 -0.61 -7.81 17.47
C LEU A 168 -1.32 -7.16 18.66
N ASP A 169 -1.09 -7.71 19.87
CA ASP A 169 -1.69 -7.19 21.09
C ASP A 169 -1.15 -5.81 21.51
N SER A 170 0.01 -5.44 20.97
CA SER A 170 0.64 -4.14 21.21
C SER A 170 0.10 -3.01 20.36
N GLU A 171 -0.79 -3.30 19.39
CA GLU A 171 -1.37 -2.32 18.48
C GLU A 171 -2.87 -2.14 18.74
N LEU A 172 -3.44 -1.06 18.22
CA LEU A 172 -4.86 -0.77 18.40
C LEU A 172 -5.76 -1.79 17.68
N ASN A 173 -6.98 -1.95 18.17
CA ASN A 173 -8.06 -2.76 17.61
C ASN A 173 -7.79 -4.28 17.49
N PRO A 174 -7.03 -4.95 18.39
CA PRO A 174 -6.89 -6.39 18.30
C PRO A 174 -8.25 -7.12 18.58
N PRO A 175 -8.44 -8.32 18.04
CA PRO A 175 -7.64 -9.01 17.03
C PRO A 175 -7.97 -8.57 15.60
N GLY A 176 -7.15 -8.94 14.63
CA GLY A 176 -7.53 -8.95 13.22
C GLY A 176 -8.74 -9.88 13.02
N ARG A 177 -9.79 -9.44 12.30
CA ARG A 177 -11.06 -10.17 12.18
C ARG A 177 -11.91 -9.68 11.02
N GLU A 178 -12.86 -10.53 10.56
CA GLU A 178 -13.89 -10.13 9.58
C GLU A 178 -13.32 -9.56 8.27
N THR A 179 -12.23 -10.16 7.76
CA THR A 179 -11.71 -9.84 6.43
C THR A 179 -12.27 -10.82 5.41
N THR A 180 -12.84 -10.32 4.33
CA THR A 180 -13.33 -11.13 3.22
C THR A 180 -12.29 -11.21 2.10
N ILE A 181 -11.79 -12.41 1.82
CA ILE A 181 -10.77 -12.68 0.80
C ILE A 181 -11.39 -13.60 -0.26
N VAL A 182 -11.65 -13.11 -1.47
CA VAL A 182 -12.36 -13.86 -2.50
C VAL A 182 -11.85 -13.51 -3.92
N GLY A 183 -11.90 -14.47 -4.83
CA GLY A 183 -11.51 -14.26 -6.24
C GLY A 183 -10.03 -14.05 -6.49
N ASN A 184 -9.18 -14.15 -5.46
CA ASN A 184 -7.76 -13.89 -5.60
C ASN A 184 -7.00 -15.10 -6.18
N ILE A 185 -5.92 -14.82 -6.90
CA ILE A 185 -4.92 -15.80 -7.30
C ILE A 185 -3.72 -15.64 -6.36
N VAL A 186 -3.44 -16.68 -5.56
CA VAL A 186 -2.32 -16.69 -4.60
C VAL A 186 -1.40 -17.85 -4.97
N LEU A 187 -0.22 -17.56 -5.53
CA LEU A 187 0.66 -18.60 -6.03
C LEU A 187 2.15 -18.26 -5.87
N ASN A 188 2.96 -19.32 -5.73
CA ASN A 188 4.42 -19.25 -5.66
C ASN A 188 4.96 -18.28 -4.57
N ASN A 189 4.21 -18.02 -3.50
CA ASN A 189 4.64 -17.16 -2.41
C ASN A 189 5.58 -17.93 -1.47
N ASN A 190 6.75 -18.23 -1.95
CA ASN A 190 7.83 -18.93 -1.25
C ASN A 190 9.19 -18.40 -1.74
N ASN A 191 9.24 -17.18 -2.22
CA ASN A 191 10.43 -16.54 -2.77
C ASN A 191 11.43 -16.20 -1.66
N LYS A 192 12.50 -16.98 -1.56
CA LYS A 192 13.56 -16.78 -0.55
C LYS A 192 14.42 -15.56 -0.81
N ASP A 193 14.42 -15.06 -2.05
CA ASP A 193 15.23 -13.95 -2.51
C ASP A 193 14.45 -12.62 -2.47
N ALA A 194 13.20 -12.64 -2.01
CA ALA A 194 12.43 -11.42 -1.78
C ALA A 194 13.11 -10.56 -0.72
N PRO A 195 13.13 -9.23 -0.86
CA PRO A 195 13.72 -8.35 0.14
C PRO A 195 13.01 -8.51 1.48
N SER A 196 13.76 -8.58 2.57
CA SER A 196 13.22 -8.61 3.92
C SER A 196 14.20 -7.97 4.88
N ASN A 197 13.79 -6.96 5.62
CA ASN A 197 14.66 -6.24 6.55
C ASN A 197 14.25 -6.36 8.03
N ARG A 198 13.01 -6.74 8.33
CA ARG A 198 12.50 -6.70 9.71
C ARG A 198 12.37 -8.04 10.42
N PHE A 199 12.15 -9.13 9.72
CA PHE A 199 11.62 -10.31 10.40
C PHE A 199 12.50 -11.55 10.29
N GLY A 200 13.62 -11.52 9.57
CA GLY A 200 14.35 -12.74 9.27
C GLY A 200 13.41 -13.82 8.72
N LEU A 201 12.40 -13.39 7.96
CA LEU A 201 11.31 -14.26 7.53
C LEU A 201 11.85 -15.38 6.66
N VAL A 202 11.61 -16.58 7.09
CA VAL A 202 11.71 -17.75 6.24
C VAL A 202 10.53 -17.70 5.29
N ALA A 203 10.75 -18.00 4.02
CA ALA A 203 9.70 -18.10 3.03
C ALA A 203 8.57 -19.04 3.51
N TYR A 204 7.43 -18.51 3.74
CA TYR A 204 6.22 -19.27 4.06
C TYR A 204 5.38 -19.39 2.81
N GLY A 205 5.19 -20.50 2.26
CA GLY A 205 4.25 -20.71 1.14
C GLY A 205 3.01 -19.82 1.20
N MET A 206 1.87 -20.23 0.84
CA MET A 206 0.69 -19.38 0.66
C MET A 206 0.29 -18.46 1.80
N GLY A 207 0.79 -18.57 3.00
CA GLY A 207 0.45 -17.67 4.10
C GLY A 207 -0.95 -17.06 4.06
N MET A 208 -1.98 -17.87 4.09
CA MET A 208 -3.24 -17.47 4.68
C MET A 208 -3.17 -17.96 6.12
N VAL A 209 -2.85 -17.08 6.99
CA VAL A 209 -2.84 -17.36 8.43
C VAL A 209 -4.07 -16.74 9.07
#